data_e380a5fee4cf8c35f9c992bdac5f3dad
#
_entry.id   e380a5fee4cf8c35f9c992bdac5f3dad
#
_cell.length_a   1.000
_cell.length_b   1.000
_cell.length_c   1.000
_cell.angle_alpha   90.00
_cell.angle_beta   90.00
_cell.angle_gamma   90.00
#
_symmetry.space_group_name_H-M   'P 1'
#
loop_
_entity.id
_entity.type
_entity.pdbx_description
1 polymer ?
#
loop_
_entity_poly.entity_id
_entity_poly.type
_entity_poly.pdbx_seq_one_letter_code
_entity_poly.pdbx_strand_id
1 'polypeptide(L)'
;MVSEEQEFLLKALREAGDQLLEGLAELGEPDLRRRPCPDEWSLKEVIGHLRDAQALALEQVLAILDGRPLPHRDLDPLPEERAYREQDSGALLAEMARQRRRLMHLLWSLTDDEWRQAGRHPVRGEVSVVQLVRELAQHDLEHLWQVRRIKSSASEPQDGIV
;
A
#
# COMPACT_ATOMS: atom_id res chain seq x y z
N MET A 1 -11.97 -22.65 -8.77
CA MET A 1 -12.29 -21.64 -9.79
C MET A 1 -12.37 -20.30 -9.09
N VAL A 2 -11.66 -19.32 -9.59
CA VAL A 2 -11.64 -17.97 -9.00
C VAL A 2 -13.01 -17.30 -9.25
N SER A 3 -13.62 -16.71 -8.22
CA SER A 3 -14.90 -16.00 -8.38
C SER A 3 -14.70 -14.67 -9.13
N GLU A 4 -15.79 -14.13 -9.69
CA GLU A 4 -15.74 -12.82 -10.36
C GLU A 4 -15.25 -11.71 -9.42
N GLU A 5 -15.61 -11.75 -8.14
CA GLU A 5 -15.13 -10.80 -7.13
C GLU A 5 -13.63 -10.93 -6.90
N GLN A 6 -13.11 -12.15 -6.80
CA GLN A 6 -11.69 -12.40 -6.62
C GLN A 6 -10.88 -11.93 -7.82
N GLU A 7 -11.35 -12.21 -9.04
CA GLU A 7 -10.73 -11.70 -10.27
C GLU A 7 -10.70 -10.17 -10.31
N PHE A 8 -11.81 -9.54 -9.95
CA PHE A 8 -11.92 -8.09 -9.90
C PHE A 8 -10.93 -7.49 -8.88
N LEU A 9 -10.85 -8.05 -7.68
CA LEU A 9 -9.94 -7.59 -6.64
C LEU A 9 -8.47 -7.76 -7.02
N LEU A 10 -8.12 -8.92 -7.59
CA LEU A 10 -6.76 -9.18 -8.07
C LEU A 10 -6.36 -8.22 -9.19
N LYS A 11 -7.27 -7.95 -10.11
CA LYS A 11 -7.05 -6.96 -11.18
C LYS A 11 -6.88 -5.56 -10.60
N ALA A 12 -7.74 -5.15 -9.67
CA ALA A 12 -7.67 -3.83 -9.03
C ALA A 12 -6.33 -3.63 -8.30
N LEU A 13 -5.87 -4.61 -7.53
CA LEU A 13 -4.58 -4.56 -6.85
C LEU A 13 -3.41 -4.46 -7.83
N ARG A 14 -3.44 -5.22 -8.90
CA ARG A 14 -2.39 -5.18 -9.93
C ARG A 14 -2.33 -3.83 -10.61
N GLU A 15 -3.46 -3.34 -11.11
CA GLU A 15 -3.53 -2.06 -11.83
C GLU A 15 -3.16 -0.87 -10.96
N ALA A 16 -3.66 -0.82 -9.72
CA ALA A 16 -3.29 0.25 -8.78
C ALA A 16 -1.81 0.20 -8.41
N GLY A 17 -1.26 -0.98 -8.18
CA GLY A 17 0.16 -1.17 -7.90
C GLY A 17 1.05 -0.72 -9.07
N ASP A 18 0.70 -1.08 -10.29
CA ASP A 18 1.42 -0.68 -11.48
C ASP A 18 1.37 0.85 -11.69
N GLN A 19 0.21 1.46 -11.54
CA GLN A 19 0.04 2.91 -11.65
C GLN A 19 0.83 3.69 -10.58
N LEU A 20 0.85 3.18 -9.34
CA LEU A 20 1.64 3.77 -8.26
C LEU A 20 3.14 3.70 -8.57
N LEU A 21 3.64 2.54 -8.97
CA LEU A 21 5.05 2.35 -9.29
C LEU A 21 5.49 3.19 -10.49
N GLU A 22 4.73 3.20 -11.57
CA GLU A 22 5.01 4.00 -12.77
C GLU A 22 5.02 5.50 -12.44
N GLY A 23 4.00 5.97 -11.72
CA GLY A 23 3.88 7.38 -11.36
C GLY A 23 4.98 7.88 -10.41
N LEU A 24 5.53 7.02 -9.57
CA LEU A 24 6.56 7.37 -8.61
C LEU A 24 7.98 7.18 -9.18
N ALA A 25 8.19 6.21 -10.06
CA ALA A 25 9.50 5.92 -10.65
C ALA A 25 10.00 7.04 -11.60
N GLU A 26 9.10 7.85 -12.13
CA GLU A 26 9.41 8.98 -13.01
C GLU A 26 10.00 10.18 -12.26
N LEU A 27 9.89 10.23 -10.93
CA LEU A 27 10.23 11.40 -10.13
C LEU A 27 11.65 11.32 -9.57
N GLY A 28 12.32 12.48 -9.54
CA GLY A 28 13.63 12.62 -8.90
C GLY A 28 13.53 12.74 -7.38
N GLU A 29 14.66 12.57 -6.69
CA GLU A 29 14.77 12.64 -5.23
C GLU A 29 14.19 13.92 -4.63
N PRO A 30 14.43 15.14 -5.21
CA PRO A 30 13.84 16.37 -4.65
C PRO A 30 12.32 16.36 -4.60
N ASP A 31 11.67 15.85 -5.66
CA ASP A 31 10.21 15.79 -5.74
C ASP A 31 9.64 14.72 -4.79
N LEU A 32 10.31 13.57 -4.70
CA LEU A 32 9.90 12.49 -3.79
C LEU A 32 10.01 12.89 -2.32
N ARG A 33 11.00 13.71 -1.97
CA ARG A 33 11.26 14.14 -0.59
C ARG A 33 10.43 15.34 -0.14
N ARG A 34 9.92 16.12 -1.08
CA ARG A 34 9.19 17.35 -0.77
C ARG A 34 7.83 17.04 -0.14
N ARG A 35 7.54 17.67 1.00
CA ARG A 35 6.19 17.71 1.59
C ARG A 35 5.39 18.84 0.96
N PRO A 36 4.13 18.59 0.51
CA PRO A 36 3.26 19.68 0.00
C PRO A 36 3.01 20.75 1.05
N CYS A 37 2.78 20.34 2.28
CA CYS A 37 2.65 21.16 3.47
C CYS A 37 3.42 20.50 4.62
N PRO A 38 3.80 21.25 5.69
CA PRO A 38 4.52 20.67 6.82
C PRO A 38 3.82 19.48 7.49
N ASP A 39 2.49 19.47 7.49
CA ASP A 39 1.67 18.44 8.13
C ASP A 39 1.27 17.29 7.17
N GLU A 40 1.69 17.35 5.91
CA GLU A 40 1.38 16.33 4.91
C GLU A 40 2.63 15.51 4.58
N TRP A 41 2.40 14.23 4.28
CA TRP A 41 3.48 13.33 3.86
C TRP A 41 4.06 13.72 2.50
N SER A 42 5.35 13.52 2.36
CA SER A 42 6.02 13.48 1.06
C SER A 42 5.63 12.20 0.30
N LEU A 43 5.87 12.18 -1.00
CA LEU A 43 5.70 10.95 -1.80
C LEU A 43 6.58 9.81 -1.27
N LYS A 44 7.76 10.11 -0.78
CA LYS A 44 8.67 9.13 -0.19
C LYS A 44 8.09 8.49 1.08
N GLU A 45 7.40 9.26 1.92
CA GLU A 45 6.67 8.77 3.08
C GLU A 45 5.47 7.91 2.68
N VAL A 46 4.76 8.28 1.61
CA VAL A 46 3.69 7.46 1.02
C VAL A 46 4.22 6.11 0.53
N ILE A 47 5.36 6.09 -0.15
CA ILE A 47 6.00 4.85 -0.62
C ILE A 47 6.32 3.92 0.56
N GLY A 48 6.94 4.44 1.61
CA GLY A 48 7.27 3.68 2.82
C GLY A 48 6.02 3.12 3.50
N HIS A 49 4.97 3.93 3.60
CA HIS A 49 3.68 3.53 4.15
C HIS A 49 3.02 2.42 3.33
N LEU A 50 2.99 2.54 2.01
CA LEU A 50 2.45 1.50 1.11
C LEU A 50 3.25 0.19 1.20
N ARG A 51 4.56 0.27 1.29
CA ARG A 51 5.42 -0.90 1.54
C ARG A 51 5.02 -1.62 2.83
N ASP A 52 4.86 -0.88 3.91
CA ASP A 52 4.54 -1.45 5.21
C ASP A 52 3.11 -1.98 5.27
N ALA A 53 2.16 -1.30 4.64
CA ALA A 53 0.77 -1.76 4.54
C ALA A 53 0.66 -3.10 3.79
N GLN A 54 1.41 -3.25 2.70
CA GLN A 54 1.45 -4.51 1.95
C GLN A 54 2.13 -5.64 2.73
N ALA A 55 3.21 -5.33 3.45
CA ALA A 55 3.87 -6.30 4.31
C ALA A 55 2.95 -6.80 5.42
N LEU A 56 2.22 -5.89 6.06
CA LEU A 56 1.25 -6.24 7.10
C LEU A 56 0.09 -7.07 6.52
N ALA A 57 -0.44 -6.69 5.36
CA ALA A 57 -1.50 -7.45 4.70
C ALA A 57 -1.07 -8.88 4.37
N LEU A 58 0.15 -9.06 3.87
CA LEU A 58 0.72 -10.38 3.61
C LEU A 58 0.83 -11.22 4.90
N GLU A 59 1.35 -10.63 5.98
CA GLU A 59 1.45 -11.29 7.28
C GLU A 59 0.07 -11.70 7.82
N GLN A 60 -0.94 -10.83 7.66
CA GLN A 60 -2.31 -11.11 8.10
C GLN A 60 -2.96 -12.24 7.29
N VAL A 61 -2.82 -12.24 5.97
CA VAL A 61 -3.33 -13.34 5.13
C VAL A 61 -2.68 -14.67 5.53
N LEU A 62 -1.36 -14.70 5.69
CA LEU A 62 -0.65 -15.90 6.13
C LEU A 62 -1.10 -16.36 7.52
N ALA A 63 -1.35 -15.43 8.45
CA ALA A 63 -1.87 -15.75 9.78
C ALA A 63 -3.25 -16.40 9.72
N ILE A 64 -4.15 -15.90 8.85
CA ILE A 64 -5.47 -16.52 8.61
C ILE A 64 -5.31 -17.95 8.12
N LEU A 65 -4.48 -18.18 7.10
CA LEU A 65 -4.27 -19.49 6.51
C LEU A 65 -3.67 -20.49 7.51
N ASP A 66 -2.82 -20.02 8.41
CA ASP A 66 -2.17 -20.83 9.46
C ASP A 66 -3.05 -20.99 10.72
N GLY A 67 -4.23 -20.36 10.78
CA GLY A 67 -5.10 -20.39 11.96
C GLY A 67 -4.51 -19.65 13.17
N ARG A 68 -3.64 -18.67 12.95
CA ARG A 68 -3.02 -17.85 13.99
C ARG A 68 -3.75 -16.50 14.13
N PRO A 69 -3.68 -15.86 15.31
CA PRO A 69 -4.15 -14.48 15.48
C PRO A 69 -3.46 -13.53 14.49
N LEU A 70 -4.22 -12.56 13.96
CA LEU A 70 -3.68 -11.61 13.00
C LEU A 70 -2.75 -10.62 13.71
N PRO A 71 -1.56 -10.36 13.16
CA PRO A 71 -0.73 -9.25 13.63
C PRO A 71 -1.45 -7.92 13.33
N HIS A 72 -1.23 -6.96 14.21
CA HIS A 72 -1.73 -5.60 14.05
C HIS A 72 -0.68 -4.60 14.49
N ARG A 73 -0.55 -3.52 13.74
CA ARG A 73 0.26 -2.37 14.11
C ARG A 73 -0.33 -1.10 13.53
N ASP A 74 -0.18 0.00 14.23
CA ASP A 74 -0.48 1.32 13.71
C ASP A 74 0.63 1.72 12.73
N LEU A 75 0.27 2.03 11.50
CA LEU A 75 1.21 2.42 10.45
C LEU A 75 1.42 3.94 10.37
N ASP A 76 0.53 4.74 10.93
CA ASP A 76 0.54 6.19 10.78
C ASP A 76 1.79 6.88 11.39
N PRO A 77 2.32 6.45 12.54
CA PRO A 77 3.53 7.07 13.10
C PRO A 77 4.82 6.60 12.42
N LEU A 78 4.80 5.52 11.64
CA LEU A 78 6.01 4.91 11.08
C LEU A 78 6.81 5.80 10.13
N PRO A 79 6.20 6.70 9.31
CA PRO A 79 6.98 7.58 8.44
C PRO A 79 8.00 8.43 9.18
N GLU A 80 7.65 8.93 10.37
CA GLU A 80 8.58 9.68 11.23
C GLU A 80 9.49 8.76 12.03
N GLU A 81 8.93 7.74 12.69
CA GLU A 81 9.71 6.80 13.52
C GLU A 81 10.80 6.08 12.74
N ARG A 82 10.54 5.74 11.47
CA ARG A 82 11.49 5.07 10.58
C ARG A 82 12.23 6.01 9.65
N ALA A 83 11.98 7.30 9.73
CA ALA A 83 12.62 8.33 8.92
C ALA A 83 12.58 8.01 7.41
N TYR A 84 11.40 7.75 6.85
CA TYR A 84 11.26 7.33 5.44
C TYR A 84 11.84 8.36 4.45
N ARG A 85 11.77 9.65 4.79
CA ARG A 85 12.35 10.72 3.95
C ARG A 85 13.87 10.63 3.81
N GLU A 86 14.55 10.00 4.77
CA GLU A 86 16.00 9.81 4.78
C GLU A 86 16.45 8.49 4.14
N GLN A 87 15.51 7.59 3.83
CA GLN A 87 15.82 6.32 3.20
C GLN A 87 16.04 6.47 1.69
N ASP A 88 16.74 5.52 1.08
CA ASP A 88 16.95 5.51 -0.37
C ASP A 88 15.64 5.26 -1.12
N SER A 89 15.30 6.14 -2.05
CA SER A 89 14.04 6.07 -2.82
C SER A 89 13.97 4.83 -3.69
N GLY A 90 15.08 4.48 -4.33
CA GLY A 90 15.15 3.28 -5.17
C GLY A 90 14.93 2.00 -4.36
N ALA A 91 15.49 1.93 -3.16
CA ALA A 91 15.30 0.80 -2.24
C ALA A 91 13.85 0.71 -1.75
N LEU A 92 13.23 1.83 -1.40
CA LEU A 92 11.82 1.88 -0.99
C LEU A 92 10.88 1.41 -2.10
N LEU A 93 11.07 1.90 -3.33
CA LEU A 93 10.28 1.50 -4.50
C LEU A 93 10.46 0.02 -4.84
N ALA A 94 11.69 -0.47 -4.82
CA ALA A 94 12.01 -1.88 -5.07
C ALA A 94 11.36 -2.79 -4.01
N GLU A 95 11.38 -2.38 -2.75
CA GLU A 95 10.76 -3.13 -1.66
C GLU A 95 9.24 -3.13 -1.79
N MET A 96 8.63 -1.99 -2.08
CA MET A 96 7.19 -1.89 -2.34
C MET A 96 6.76 -2.83 -3.47
N ALA A 97 7.50 -2.83 -4.59
CA ALA A 97 7.23 -3.71 -5.72
C ALA A 97 7.39 -5.19 -5.36
N ARG A 98 8.42 -5.53 -4.58
CA ARG A 98 8.65 -6.91 -4.13
C ARG A 98 7.53 -7.41 -3.22
N GLN A 99 7.09 -6.60 -2.26
CA GLN A 99 5.99 -6.96 -1.37
C GLN A 99 4.69 -7.17 -2.14
N ARG A 100 4.41 -6.33 -3.14
CA ARG A 100 3.25 -6.49 -4.01
C ARG A 100 3.30 -7.82 -4.79
N ARG A 101 4.43 -8.14 -5.39
CA ARG A 101 4.57 -9.42 -6.11
C ARG A 101 4.36 -10.63 -5.19
N ARG A 102 4.91 -10.59 -3.98
CA ARG A 102 4.72 -11.67 -2.99
C ARG A 102 3.26 -11.84 -2.61
N LEU A 103 2.57 -10.73 -2.32
CA LEU A 103 1.14 -10.75 -1.98
C LEU A 103 0.31 -11.27 -3.15
N MET A 104 0.53 -10.75 -4.35
CA MET A 104 -0.19 -11.19 -5.54
C MET A 104 0.02 -12.67 -5.84
N HIS A 105 1.25 -13.15 -5.72
CA HIS A 105 1.56 -14.57 -5.91
C HIS A 105 0.81 -15.46 -4.91
N LEU A 106 0.78 -15.06 -3.64
CA LEU A 106 0.00 -15.77 -2.62
C LEU A 106 -1.49 -15.78 -2.98
N LEU A 107 -2.07 -14.61 -3.22
CA LEU A 107 -3.51 -14.48 -3.48
C LEU A 107 -3.96 -15.28 -4.72
N TRP A 108 -3.16 -15.33 -5.79
CA TRP A 108 -3.43 -16.14 -6.96
C TRP A 108 -3.41 -17.65 -6.69
N SER A 109 -2.69 -18.10 -5.68
CA SER A 109 -2.57 -19.51 -5.31
C SER A 109 -3.71 -20.01 -4.42
N LEU A 110 -4.52 -19.12 -3.85
CA LEU A 110 -5.56 -19.48 -2.88
C LEU A 110 -6.78 -20.15 -3.54
N THR A 111 -7.31 -21.12 -2.84
CA THR A 111 -8.61 -21.73 -3.16
C THR A 111 -9.77 -20.83 -2.75
N ASP A 112 -10.97 -21.09 -3.27
CA ASP A 112 -12.18 -20.36 -2.89
C ASP A 112 -12.47 -20.43 -1.39
N ASP A 113 -12.18 -21.56 -0.75
CA ASP A 113 -12.36 -21.72 0.69
C ASP A 113 -11.34 -20.88 1.47
N GLU A 114 -10.10 -20.83 1.04
CA GLU A 114 -9.06 -19.99 1.65
C GLU A 114 -9.38 -18.50 1.52
N TRP A 115 -9.95 -18.05 0.39
CA TRP A 115 -10.43 -16.68 0.26
C TRP A 115 -11.53 -16.32 1.28
N ARG A 116 -12.38 -17.27 1.64
CA ARG A 116 -13.45 -17.08 2.64
C ARG A 116 -12.99 -17.33 4.07
N GLN A 117 -11.83 -17.94 4.25
CA GLN A 117 -11.29 -18.21 5.58
C GLN A 117 -11.11 -16.92 6.37
N ALA A 118 -11.47 -16.94 7.65
CA ALA A 118 -11.36 -15.81 8.56
C ALA A 118 -10.39 -16.11 9.69
N GLY A 119 -9.80 -15.07 10.23
CA GLY A 119 -8.95 -15.12 11.41
C GLY A 119 -9.34 -14.03 12.40
N ARG A 120 -8.74 -14.09 13.58
CA ARG A 120 -9.05 -13.16 14.67
C ARG A 120 -8.11 -11.98 14.68
N HIS A 121 -8.68 -10.81 14.39
CA HIS A 121 -7.99 -9.53 14.54
C HIS A 121 -8.14 -9.02 15.98
N PRO A 122 -7.08 -8.52 16.63
CA PRO A 122 -7.12 -8.15 18.05
C PRO A 122 -8.09 -7.01 18.38
N VAL A 123 -8.43 -6.17 17.40
CA VAL A 123 -9.31 -5.01 17.59
C VAL A 123 -10.66 -5.19 16.89
N ARG A 124 -10.68 -5.84 15.72
CA ARG A 124 -11.84 -5.88 14.82
C ARG A 124 -12.68 -7.15 14.93
N GLY A 125 -12.21 -8.15 15.66
CA GLY A 125 -12.86 -9.47 15.71
C GLY A 125 -12.51 -10.33 14.50
N GLU A 126 -13.47 -11.06 13.94
CA GLU A 126 -13.23 -11.89 12.76
C GLU A 126 -13.08 -11.06 11.49
N VAL A 127 -12.03 -11.35 10.73
CA VAL A 127 -11.72 -10.73 9.43
C VAL A 127 -11.33 -11.82 8.45
N SER A 128 -11.96 -11.85 7.28
CA SER A 128 -11.65 -12.81 6.22
C SER A 128 -10.57 -12.31 5.27
N VAL A 129 -9.97 -13.23 4.51
CA VAL A 129 -9.01 -12.89 3.46
C VAL A 129 -9.64 -11.92 2.45
N VAL A 130 -10.85 -12.21 1.98
CA VAL A 130 -11.52 -11.33 1.00
C VAL A 130 -11.77 -9.92 1.55
N GLN A 131 -12.07 -9.78 2.84
CA GLN A 131 -12.21 -8.47 3.47
C GLN A 131 -10.88 -7.70 3.50
N LEU A 132 -9.80 -8.35 3.90
CA LEU A 132 -8.45 -7.73 3.90
C LEU A 132 -8.04 -7.26 2.51
N VAL A 133 -8.29 -8.07 1.50
CA VAL A 133 -7.95 -7.74 0.11
C VAL A 133 -8.80 -6.59 -0.42
N ARG A 134 -10.09 -6.57 -0.11
CA ARG A 134 -10.99 -5.47 -0.48
C ARG A 134 -10.54 -4.14 0.15
N GLU A 135 -10.18 -4.17 1.42
CA GLU A 135 -9.67 -2.99 2.14
C GLU A 135 -8.32 -2.52 1.60
N LEU A 136 -7.43 -3.45 1.26
CA LEU A 136 -6.15 -3.08 0.64
C LEU A 136 -6.34 -2.44 -0.74
N ALA A 137 -7.27 -2.94 -1.54
CA ALA A 137 -7.60 -2.33 -2.83
C ALA A 137 -8.15 -0.91 -2.68
N GLN A 138 -9.01 -0.69 -1.68
CA GLN A 138 -9.51 0.65 -1.33
C GLN A 138 -8.39 1.57 -0.87
N HIS A 139 -7.52 1.10 0.00
CA HIS A 139 -6.35 1.82 0.50
C HIS A 139 -5.39 2.23 -0.63
N ASP A 140 -5.11 1.32 -1.57
CA ASP A 140 -4.30 1.64 -2.74
C ASP A 140 -4.91 2.76 -3.58
N LEU A 141 -6.22 2.75 -3.78
CA LEU A 141 -6.92 3.77 -4.55
C LEU A 141 -6.84 5.14 -3.87
N GLU A 142 -7.00 5.20 -2.56
CA GLU A 142 -6.87 6.43 -1.78
C GLU A 142 -5.46 7.02 -1.91
N HIS A 143 -4.42 6.19 -1.82
CA HIS A 143 -3.04 6.63 -1.99
C HIS A 143 -2.69 6.98 -3.43
N LEU A 144 -3.29 6.33 -4.42
CA LEU A 144 -3.14 6.72 -5.82
C LEU A 144 -3.66 8.14 -6.07
N TRP A 145 -4.82 8.48 -5.49
CA TRP A 145 -5.34 9.85 -5.50
C TRP A 145 -4.43 10.83 -4.77
N GLN A 146 -3.90 10.45 -3.62
CA GLN A 146 -2.94 11.27 -2.86
C GLN A 146 -1.68 11.55 -3.69
N VAL A 147 -1.10 10.54 -4.32
CA VAL A 147 0.08 10.69 -5.19
C VAL A 147 -0.20 11.65 -6.34
N ARG A 148 -1.33 11.49 -7.02
CA ARG A 148 -1.73 12.37 -8.13
C ARG A 148 -1.90 13.82 -7.66
N ARG A 149 -2.53 14.03 -6.52
CA ARG A 149 -2.70 15.37 -5.93
C ARG A 149 -1.36 16.02 -5.59
N ILE A 150 -0.45 15.29 -4.97
CA ILE A 150 0.89 15.80 -4.62
C ILE A 150 1.70 16.13 -5.88
N LYS A 151 1.64 15.29 -6.91
CA LYS A 151 2.31 15.56 -8.20
C LYS A 151 1.75 16.81 -8.88
N SER A 152 0.45 17.00 -8.88
CA SER A 152 -0.20 18.19 -9.47
C SER A 152 0.20 19.47 -8.74
N SER A 153 0.31 19.45 -7.41
CA SER A 153 0.72 20.61 -6.62
C SER A 153 2.19 21.03 -6.88
N ALA A 154 3.04 20.11 -7.32
CA ALA A 154 4.42 20.40 -7.70
C ALA A 154 4.56 21.11 -9.06
N SER A 155 3.54 20.97 -9.93
CA SER A 155 3.52 21.53 -11.30
C SER A 155 2.93 22.93 -11.36
N GLU A 156 2.29 23.41 -10.28
CA GLU A 156 1.80 24.78 -10.22
C GLU A 156 2.96 25.76 -10.01
N PRO A 157 3.10 26.80 -10.87
CA PRO A 157 4.06 27.87 -10.62
C PRO A 157 3.71 28.51 -9.27
N GLN A 158 4.69 28.68 -8.42
CA GLN A 158 4.56 29.58 -7.28
C GLN A 158 4.44 30.99 -7.89
N ASP A 159 3.22 31.44 -8.19
CA ASP A 159 2.97 32.83 -8.51
C ASP A 159 3.40 33.65 -7.29
N GLY A 160 4.56 34.23 -7.42
CA GLY A 160 5.11 35.14 -6.44
C GLY A 160 4.12 36.26 -6.21
N ILE A 161 3.64 36.34 -5.00
CA ILE A 161 3.06 37.56 -4.48
C ILE A 161 4.22 38.56 -4.41
N VAL A 162 4.20 39.51 -5.31
CA VAL A 162 5.01 40.73 -5.25
C VAL A 162 4.44 41.63 -4.17
#